data_926b190b003e24a15140317c11b94a6c
#
_entry.id   926b190b003e24a15140317c11b94a6c
#
_cell.length_a   1.000
_cell.length_b   1.000
_cell.length_c   1.000
_cell.angle_alpha   90.00
_cell.angle_beta   90.00
_cell.angle_gamma   90.00
#
_symmetry.space_group_name_H-M   'P 1'
#
loop_
_entity.id
_entity.type
_entity.pdbx_description
1 polymer ?
#
loop_
_entity_poly.entity_id
_entity_poly.type
_entity_poly.pdbx_seq_one_letter_code
_entity_poly.pdbx_strand_id
1 'polypeptide(L)'
;ALIVEDDYEFEMSFLKPPSPALKSLDADGRVIYVGSFSKSLFPGLRLGYLVGSEPFIKEARALRASVLRHPPGHIQRTAAYFLSLGHYDALVRRMGTAFHERREVMQEAIEDNGLQIAGQGAYGGSSYWMRAPENVDTSELAKTLQSQGVLIDPGESFFGGEQRPKHFYRLAYSSIPSNRIVKGIELVAQAIRAAEVSGPTPKGDLALSES
;
A
#
# COMPACT_ATOMS: atom_id res chain seq x y z
N ALA A 1 -25.32 -11.98 -6.40
CA ALA A 1 -24.52 -10.92 -5.74
C ALA A 1 -23.72 -10.17 -6.79
N LEU A 2 -23.43 -8.88 -6.57
CA LEU A 2 -22.46 -8.11 -7.33
C LEU A 2 -21.11 -8.16 -6.59
N ILE A 3 -20.02 -8.16 -7.35
CA ILE A 3 -18.65 -8.11 -6.84
C ILE A 3 -18.06 -6.77 -7.27
N VAL A 4 -17.45 -6.05 -6.36
CA VAL A 4 -16.63 -4.87 -6.68
C VAL A 4 -15.18 -5.26 -6.53
N GLU A 5 -14.45 -5.24 -7.65
CA GLU A 5 -13.02 -5.51 -7.70
C GLU A 5 -12.28 -4.17 -7.72
N ASP A 6 -11.67 -3.81 -6.59
CA ASP A 6 -10.86 -2.61 -6.45
C ASP A 6 -9.39 -2.97 -6.67
N ASP A 7 -8.87 -2.64 -7.84
CA ASP A 7 -7.53 -3.01 -8.30
C ASP A 7 -6.70 -1.76 -8.63
N TYR A 8 -6.43 -0.98 -7.60
CA TYR A 8 -5.74 0.30 -7.72
C TYR A 8 -4.20 0.21 -7.74
N GLU A 9 -3.63 -0.98 -7.52
CA GLU A 9 -2.18 -1.24 -7.52
C GLU A 9 -1.77 -2.36 -8.52
N PHE A 10 -2.58 -2.66 -9.52
CA PHE A 10 -2.30 -3.69 -10.52
C PHE A 10 -0.90 -3.57 -11.14
N GLU A 11 -0.48 -2.34 -11.46
CA GLU A 11 0.81 -2.06 -12.09
C GLU A 11 2.01 -2.28 -11.15
N MET A 12 1.76 -2.47 -9.85
CA MET A 12 2.81 -2.76 -8.85
C MET A 12 3.17 -4.25 -8.76
N SER A 13 2.64 -5.08 -9.65
CA SER A 13 2.98 -6.50 -9.78
C SER A 13 4.25 -6.68 -10.61
N PHE A 14 5.42 -6.57 -10.00
CA PHE A 14 6.73 -6.63 -10.67
C PHE A 14 7.56 -7.88 -10.33
N LEU A 15 7.17 -8.65 -9.33
CA LEU A 15 7.85 -9.90 -8.94
C LEU A 15 7.36 -11.11 -9.74
N LYS A 16 6.08 -11.11 -10.09
CA LYS A 16 5.43 -12.17 -10.87
C LYS A 16 4.40 -11.55 -11.80
N PRO A 17 4.05 -12.21 -12.91
CA PRO A 17 2.91 -11.79 -13.72
C PRO A 17 1.66 -11.66 -12.84
N PRO A 18 0.89 -10.59 -12.98
CA PRO A 18 -0.33 -10.41 -12.20
C PRO A 18 -1.35 -11.51 -12.52
N SER A 19 -2.17 -11.85 -11.53
CA SER A 19 -3.32 -12.72 -11.77
C SER A 19 -4.33 -12.02 -12.69
N PRO A 20 -5.05 -12.76 -13.54
CA PRO A 20 -6.14 -12.19 -14.32
C PRO A 20 -7.14 -11.50 -13.38
N ALA A 21 -7.60 -10.31 -13.76
CA ALA A 21 -8.67 -9.62 -13.04
C ALA A 21 -9.94 -10.48 -13.02
N LEU A 22 -10.69 -10.48 -11.93
CA LEU A 22 -12.00 -11.16 -11.84
C LEU A 22 -12.92 -10.70 -12.95
N LYS A 23 -12.85 -9.42 -13.32
CA LYS A 23 -13.60 -8.85 -14.43
C LYS A 23 -13.31 -9.55 -15.76
N SER A 24 -12.11 -10.02 -15.99
CA SER A 24 -11.76 -10.75 -17.22
C SER A 24 -12.41 -12.14 -17.30
N LEU A 25 -12.85 -12.68 -16.17
CA LEU A 25 -13.54 -13.98 -16.05
C LEU A 25 -15.06 -13.83 -15.94
N ASP A 26 -15.58 -12.60 -15.95
CA ASP A 26 -16.98 -12.28 -15.71
C ASP A 26 -17.83 -12.47 -16.96
N ALA A 27 -18.43 -13.64 -17.12
CA ALA A 27 -19.37 -13.94 -18.21
C ALA A 27 -20.79 -13.38 -17.98
N ASP A 28 -21.17 -13.14 -16.72
CA ASP A 28 -22.54 -12.76 -16.32
C ASP A 28 -22.74 -11.26 -16.08
N GLY A 29 -21.70 -10.44 -16.24
CA GLY A 29 -21.75 -9.00 -16.00
C GLY A 29 -21.92 -8.62 -14.51
N ARG A 30 -21.45 -9.47 -13.59
CA ARG A 30 -21.61 -9.30 -12.13
C ARG A 30 -20.41 -8.64 -11.45
N VAL A 31 -19.31 -8.48 -12.15
CA VAL A 31 -18.10 -7.83 -11.61
C VAL A 31 -18.03 -6.39 -12.08
N ILE A 32 -17.86 -5.48 -11.15
CA ILE A 32 -17.57 -4.06 -11.37
C ILE A 32 -16.10 -3.86 -11.04
N TYR A 33 -15.28 -3.56 -12.05
CA TYR A 33 -13.86 -3.30 -11.88
C TYR A 33 -13.61 -1.80 -11.66
N VAL A 34 -12.80 -1.48 -10.66
CA VAL A 34 -12.38 -0.12 -10.31
C VAL A 34 -10.89 -0.01 -10.50
N GLY A 35 -10.46 0.84 -11.43
CA GLY A 35 -9.04 1.13 -11.65
C GLY A 35 -8.70 2.59 -11.39
N SER A 36 -7.44 2.87 -11.06
CA SER A 36 -6.96 4.21 -10.73
C SER A 36 -5.61 4.50 -11.38
N PHE A 37 -5.45 5.74 -11.88
CA PHE A 37 -4.15 6.23 -12.36
C PHE A 37 -3.33 6.95 -11.27
N SER A 38 -3.86 7.03 -10.04
CA SER A 38 -3.20 7.79 -8.97
C SER A 38 -1.87 7.21 -8.51
N LYS A 39 -1.71 5.89 -8.60
CA LYS A 39 -0.48 5.20 -8.22
C LYS A 39 0.51 5.06 -9.37
N SER A 40 0.01 4.82 -10.57
CA SER A 40 0.83 4.59 -11.75
C SER A 40 1.27 5.88 -12.46
N LEU A 41 0.46 6.96 -12.43
CA LEU A 41 0.84 8.27 -12.94
C LEU A 41 1.26 9.21 -11.81
N PHE A 42 0.31 9.87 -11.18
CA PHE A 42 0.54 10.68 -9.98
C PHE A 42 -0.79 10.98 -9.26
N PRO A 43 -0.76 11.10 -7.91
CA PRO A 43 -1.98 11.26 -7.11
C PRO A 43 -2.81 12.49 -7.48
N GLY A 44 -2.17 13.59 -7.88
CA GLY A 44 -2.85 14.84 -8.25
C GLY A 44 -3.68 14.77 -9.53
N LEU A 45 -3.52 13.72 -10.35
CA LEU A 45 -4.33 13.52 -11.56
C LEU A 45 -5.81 13.32 -11.24
N ARG A 46 -6.12 12.69 -10.11
CA ARG A 46 -7.49 12.42 -9.62
C ARG A 46 -8.39 11.76 -10.68
N LEU A 47 -7.83 10.84 -11.45
CA LEU A 47 -8.51 10.13 -12.53
C LEU A 47 -8.47 8.62 -12.26
N GLY A 48 -9.63 7.99 -12.41
CA GLY A 48 -9.83 6.54 -12.38
C GLY A 48 -10.88 6.13 -13.38
N TYR A 49 -11.18 4.86 -13.45
CA TYR A 49 -12.15 4.31 -14.38
C TYR A 49 -12.92 3.15 -13.77
N LEU A 50 -14.14 2.96 -14.28
CA LEU A 50 -15.02 1.84 -13.95
C LEU A 50 -15.26 1.00 -15.19
N VAL A 51 -15.20 -0.32 -15.04
CA VAL A 51 -15.61 -1.29 -16.07
C VAL A 51 -16.71 -2.17 -15.49
N GLY A 52 -17.85 -2.19 -16.15
CA GLY A 52 -19.02 -2.94 -15.71
C GLY A 52 -19.97 -3.23 -16.86
N SER A 53 -21.14 -3.82 -16.56
CA SER A 53 -22.18 -4.03 -17.54
C SER A 53 -22.71 -2.70 -18.09
N GLU A 54 -23.17 -2.70 -19.35
CA GLU A 54 -23.67 -1.47 -19.98
C GLU A 54 -24.80 -0.79 -19.19
N PRO A 55 -25.82 -1.50 -18.66
CA PRO A 55 -26.84 -0.87 -17.83
C PRO A 55 -26.27 -0.20 -16.59
N PHE A 56 -25.30 -0.85 -15.88
CA PHE A 56 -24.65 -0.28 -14.71
C PHE A 56 -23.88 1.01 -15.06
N ILE A 57 -23.09 0.98 -16.13
CA ILE A 57 -22.30 2.16 -16.54
C ILE A 57 -23.21 3.32 -16.97
N LYS A 58 -24.35 3.04 -17.60
CA LYS A 58 -25.33 4.07 -17.96
C LYS A 58 -25.87 4.79 -16.71
N GLU A 59 -26.29 4.04 -15.70
CA GLU A 59 -26.79 4.61 -14.45
C GLU A 59 -25.67 5.34 -13.65
N ALA A 60 -24.47 4.77 -13.57
CA ALA A 60 -23.34 5.40 -12.93
C ALA A 60 -22.96 6.74 -13.60
N ARG A 61 -23.04 6.83 -14.93
CA ARG A 61 -22.83 8.08 -15.66
C ARG A 61 -23.92 9.12 -15.37
N ALA A 62 -25.18 8.70 -15.28
CA ALA A 62 -26.30 9.59 -14.95
C ALA A 62 -26.14 10.15 -13.51
N LEU A 63 -25.83 9.27 -12.56
CA LEU A 63 -25.58 9.68 -11.15
C LEU A 63 -24.38 10.63 -11.06
N ARG A 64 -23.28 10.31 -11.70
CA ARG A 64 -22.09 11.18 -11.73
C ARG A 64 -22.41 12.56 -12.31
N ALA A 65 -23.21 12.61 -13.38
CA ALA A 65 -23.59 13.87 -14.01
C ALA A 65 -24.36 14.79 -13.04
N SER A 66 -25.13 14.21 -12.12
CA SER A 66 -25.86 14.98 -11.07
C SER A 66 -24.95 15.47 -9.94
N VAL A 67 -23.86 14.75 -9.61
CA VAL A 67 -22.97 15.06 -8.48
C VAL A 67 -21.76 15.88 -8.92
N LEU A 68 -21.02 15.43 -9.92
CA LEU A 68 -19.73 15.98 -10.34
C LEU A 68 -19.70 16.43 -11.80
N ARG A 69 -20.79 16.25 -12.53
CA ARG A 69 -20.88 16.41 -13.98
C ARG A 69 -19.91 15.46 -14.71
N HIS A 70 -18.70 15.90 -15.02
CA HIS A 70 -17.68 15.09 -15.69
C HIS A 70 -16.29 15.51 -15.24
N PRO A 71 -15.30 14.60 -15.24
CA PRO A 71 -13.91 14.97 -14.99
C PRO A 71 -13.42 16.00 -16.01
N PRO A 72 -12.44 16.87 -15.66
CA PRO A 72 -11.91 17.87 -16.58
C PRO A 72 -11.43 17.24 -17.90
N GLY A 73 -11.93 17.76 -19.03
CA GLY A 73 -11.68 17.16 -20.35
C GLY A 73 -10.21 17.16 -20.74
N HIS A 74 -9.43 18.19 -20.35
CA HIS A 74 -8.00 18.25 -20.62
C HIS A 74 -7.21 17.16 -19.88
N ILE A 75 -7.58 16.83 -18.64
CA ILE A 75 -6.96 15.74 -17.87
C ILE A 75 -7.23 14.39 -18.55
N GLN A 76 -8.49 14.13 -18.95
CA GLN A 76 -8.85 12.92 -19.65
C GLN A 76 -8.10 12.79 -20.99
N ARG A 77 -7.99 13.90 -21.75
CA ARG A 77 -7.29 13.92 -23.03
C ARG A 77 -5.77 13.70 -22.86
N THR A 78 -5.16 14.32 -21.86
CA THR A 78 -3.76 14.10 -21.54
C THR A 78 -3.48 12.63 -21.21
N ALA A 79 -4.32 12.02 -20.33
CA ALA A 79 -4.20 10.61 -20.02
C ALA A 79 -4.39 9.72 -21.25
N ALA A 80 -5.36 10.04 -22.11
CA ALA A 80 -5.61 9.30 -23.35
C ALA A 80 -4.41 9.34 -24.30
N TYR A 81 -3.76 10.49 -24.50
CA TYR A 81 -2.54 10.60 -25.28
C TYR A 81 -1.39 9.84 -24.65
N PHE A 82 -1.22 9.93 -23.34
CA PHE A 82 -0.16 9.22 -22.62
C PHE A 82 -0.28 7.70 -22.78
N LEU A 83 -1.50 7.18 -22.75
CA LEU A 83 -1.80 5.77 -23.03
C LEU A 83 -1.57 5.41 -24.51
N SER A 84 -2.16 6.17 -25.44
CA SER A 84 -2.14 5.84 -26.88
C SER A 84 -0.75 5.92 -27.50
N LEU A 85 0.14 6.74 -26.97
CA LEU A 85 1.53 6.89 -27.41
C LEU A 85 2.50 5.88 -26.75
N GLY A 86 2.01 4.97 -25.90
CA GLY A 86 2.83 3.96 -25.23
C GLY A 86 3.69 4.49 -24.07
N HIS A 87 3.51 5.74 -23.68
CA HIS A 87 4.26 6.33 -22.57
C HIS A 87 3.90 5.70 -21.23
N TYR A 88 2.64 5.26 -21.08
CA TYR A 88 2.16 4.57 -19.89
C TYR A 88 2.90 3.26 -19.66
N ASP A 89 2.97 2.39 -20.67
CA ASP A 89 3.66 1.10 -20.57
C ASP A 89 5.15 1.27 -20.28
N ALA A 90 5.78 2.29 -20.89
CA ALA A 90 7.17 2.62 -20.64
C ALA A 90 7.39 3.11 -19.20
N LEU A 91 6.45 3.89 -18.64
CA LEU A 91 6.49 4.34 -17.25
C LEU A 91 6.34 3.16 -16.29
N VAL A 92 5.33 2.31 -16.48
CA VAL A 92 5.07 1.13 -15.64
C VAL A 92 6.28 0.20 -15.60
N ARG A 93 6.91 -0.08 -16.74
CA ARG A 93 8.15 -0.87 -16.79
C ARG A 93 9.29 -0.24 -15.99
N ARG A 94 9.53 1.08 -16.13
CA ARG A 94 10.57 1.79 -15.35
C ARG A 94 10.28 1.78 -13.85
N MET A 95 9.00 1.96 -13.47
CA MET A 95 8.58 1.87 -12.08
C MET A 95 8.80 0.47 -11.51
N GLY A 96 8.42 -0.56 -12.25
CA GLY A 96 8.63 -1.95 -11.86
C GLY A 96 10.11 -2.25 -11.58
N THR A 97 11.03 -1.83 -12.45
CA THR A 97 12.47 -1.98 -12.24
C THR A 97 12.95 -1.24 -10.98
N ALA A 98 12.54 0.03 -10.81
CA ALA A 98 12.95 0.83 -9.66
C ALA A 98 12.37 0.30 -8.33
N PHE A 99 11.16 -0.25 -8.36
CA PHE A 99 10.54 -0.83 -7.16
C PHE A 99 11.15 -2.17 -6.80
N HIS A 100 11.53 -2.97 -7.79
CA HIS A 100 12.25 -4.22 -7.58
C HIS A 100 13.57 -3.97 -6.86
N GLU A 101 14.40 -3.06 -7.39
CA GLU A 101 15.67 -2.66 -6.76
C GLU A 101 15.48 -2.16 -5.32
N ARG A 102 14.54 -1.24 -5.11
CA ARG A 102 14.29 -0.69 -3.76
C ARG A 102 13.78 -1.75 -2.78
N ARG A 103 12.97 -2.68 -3.28
CA ARG A 103 12.46 -3.80 -2.48
C ARG A 103 13.59 -4.70 -2.02
N GLU A 104 14.52 -5.05 -2.91
CA GLU A 104 15.69 -5.88 -2.57
C GLU A 104 16.57 -5.18 -1.52
N VAL A 105 16.94 -3.93 -1.74
CA VAL A 105 17.73 -3.13 -0.79
C VAL A 105 17.03 -3.01 0.57
N MET A 106 15.71 -2.83 0.57
CA MET A 106 14.95 -2.72 1.83
C MET A 106 14.85 -4.07 2.54
N GLN A 107 14.66 -5.16 1.81
CA GLN A 107 14.59 -6.49 2.39
C GLN A 107 15.91 -6.87 3.07
N GLU A 108 17.04 -6.69 2.39
CA GLU A 108 18.37 -6.91 2.94
C GLU A 108 18.60 -6.07 4.20
N ALA A 109 18.29 -4.79 4.17
CA ALA A 109 18.42 -3.92 5.34
C ALA A 109 17.51 -4.34 6.51
N ILE A 110 16.30 -4.82 6.24
CA ILE A 110 15.38 -5.36 7.26
C ILE A 110 15.98 -6.60 7.92
N GLU A 111 16.50 -7.53 7.11
CA GLU A 111 17.12 -8.79 7.57
C GLU A 111 18.39 -8.51 8.40
N ASP A 112 19.28 -7.64 7.92
CA ASP A 112 20.51 -7.24 8.60
C ASP A 112 20.26 -6.58 9.96
N ASN A 113 19.14 -5.88 10.12
CA ASN A 113 18.78 -5.22 11.36
C ASN A 113 17.87 -6.07 12.27
N GLY A 114 17.53 -7.29 11.88
CA GLY A 114 16.71 -8.23 12.64
C GLY A 114 15.25 -7.77 12.81
N LEU A 115 14.73 -6.98 11.89
CA LEU A 115 13.33 -6.53 11.92
C LEU A 115 12.39 -7.60 11.36
N GLN A 116 11.18 -7.69 11.91
CA GLN A 116 10.23 -8.73 11.55
C GLN A 116 9.24 -8.28 10.48
N ILE A 117 9.24 -8.96 9.33
CA ILE A 117 8.20 -8.84 8.31
C ILE A 117 7.00 -9.68 8.74
N ALA A 118 5.82 -9.05 8.86
CA ALA A 118 4.57 -9.72 9.21
C ALA A 118 3.77 -10.20 7.98
N GLY A 119 4.00 -9.59 6.82
CA GLY A 119 3.36 -9.97 5.57
C GLY A 119 4.11 -9.47 4.35
N GLN A 120 4.14 -10.29 3.30
CA GLN A 120 4.80 -9.97 2.04
C GLN A 120 3.79 -10.03 0.90
N GLY A 121 3.83 -9.03 0.03
CA GLY A 121 3.12 -9.07 -1.24
C GLY A 121 3.77 -10.12 -2.17
N ALA A 122 3.04 -11.15 -2.54
CA ALA A 122 3.57 -12.23 -3.40
C ALA A 122 3.91 -11.76 -4.82
N TYR A 123 3.32 -10.65 -5.27
CA TYR A 123 3.45 -10.09 -6.60
C TYR A 123 4.32 -8.83 -6.66
N GLY A 124 4.67 -8.25 -5.52
CA GLY A 124 5.40 -6.98 -5.42
C GLY A 124 4.73 -6.05 -4.42
N GLY A 125 4.13 -4.99 -4.91
CA GLY A 125 3.49 -3.94 -4.12
C GLY A 125 4.39 -2.74 -3.90
N SER A 126 4.03 -1.89 -2.97
CA SER A 126 4.71 -0.61 -2.70
C SER A 126 5.33 -0.53 -1.31
N SER A 127 5.14 -1.58 -0.47
CA SER A 127 5.51 -1.55 0.95
C SER A 127 5.64 -2.95 1.55
N TYR A 128 6.27 -3.02 2.73
CA TYR A 128 6.26 -4.17 3.63
C TYR A 128 5.32 -3.92 4.80
N TRP A 129 4.62 -4.98 5.25
CA TRP A 129 3.89 -4.99 6.50
C TRP A 129 4.79 -5.57 7.57
N MET A 130 5.05 -4.77 8.62
CA MET A 130 6.06 -5.06 9.63
C MET A 130 5.42 -5.30 10.99
N ARG A 131 6.13 -6.05 11.85
CA ARG A 131 5.76 -6.25 13.24
C ARG A 131 6.90 -5.78 14.14
N ALA A 132 6.60 -4.91 15.08
CA ALA A 132 7.47 -4.58 16.22
C ALA A 132 7.16 -5.50 17.41
N PRO A 133 7.97 -5.52 18.48
CA PRO A 133 7.61 -6.16 19.75
C PRO A 133 6.25 -5.67 20.28
N GLU A 134 5.48 -6.53 20.94
CA GLU A 134 4.09 -6.26 21.35
C GLU A 134 3.94 -5.06 22.30
N ASN A 135 4.99 -4.77 23.06
CA ASN A 135 5.05 -3.62 23.97
C ASN A 135 5.39 -2.28 23.29
N VAL A 136 5.63 -2.28 21.97
CA VAL A 136 5.96 -1.07 21.20
C VAL A 136 4.71 -0.49 20.58
N ASP A 137 4.35 0.74 20.94
CA ASP A 137 3.29 1.52 20.26
C ASP A 137 3.89 2.22 19.02
N THR A 138 3.49 1.77 17.83
CA THR A 138 4.03 2.29 16.56
C THR A 138 3.55 3.70 16.24
N SER A 139 2.51 4.21 16.91
CA SER A 139 2.09 5.60 16.77
C SER A 139 3.07 6.55 17.48
N GLU A 140 3.58 6.16 18.66
CA GLU A 140 4.65 6.91 19.35
C GLU A 140 6.00 6.72 18.63
N LEU A 141 6.27 5.52 18.15
CA LEU A 141 7.46 5.23 17.32
C LEU A 141 7.51 6.13 16.08
N ALA A 142 6.38 6.31 15.39
CA ALA A 142 6.29 7.17 14.22
C ALA A 142 6.61 8.64 14.51
N LYS A 143 6.16 9.18 15.67
CA LYS A 143 6.50 10.53 16.11
C LYS A 143 7.99 10.69 16.37
N THR A 144 8.60 9.72 17.05
CA THR A 144 10.04 9.70 17.34
C THR A 144 10.84 9.68 16.03
N LEU A 145 10.49 8.79 15.10
CA LEU A 145 11.15 8.64 13.81
C LEU A 145 10.97 9.89 12.92
N GLN A 146 9.80 10.52 12.95
CA GLN A 146 9.55 11.76 12.21
C GLN A 146 10.52 12.88 12.60
N SER A 147 10.87 12.99 13.89
CA SER A 147 11.87 13.95 14.36
C SER A 147 13.29 13.68 13.82
N GLN A 148 13.55 12.46 13.38
CA GLN A 148 14.80 12.00 12.76
C GLN A 148 14.74 11.97 11.21
N GLY A 149 13.63 12.44 10.62
CA GLY A 149 13.43 12.49 9.18
C GLY A 149 13.03 11.15 8.54
N VAL A 150 12.55 10.19 9.35
CA VAL A 150 12.02 8.89 8.89
C VAL A 150 10.52 8.85 9.10
N LEU A 151 9.79 8.48 8.06
CA LEU A 151 8.33 8.34 8.10
C LEU A 151 7.96 6.86 7.99
N ILE A 152 7.12 6.40 8.91
CA ILE A 152 6.45 5.10 8.87
C ILE A 152 4.94 5.31 9.01
N ASP A 153 4.15 4.35 8.54
CA ASP A 153 2.70 4.38 8.76
C ASP A 153 2.33 3.46 9.91
N PRO A 154 1.85 3.98 11.06
CA PRO A 154 1.35 3.16 12.16
C PRO A 154 0.22 2.23 11.72
N GLY A 155 0.27 0.98 12.17
CA GLY A 155 -0.62 -0.07 11.71
C GLY A 155 -2.04 -0.02 12.28
N GLU A 156 -2.26 0.67 13.39
CA GLU A 156 -3.53 0.70 14.09
C GLU A 156 -4.71 1.07 13.17
N SER A 157 -4.52 2.00 12.24
CA SER A 157 -5.55 2.46 11.29
C SER A 157 -5.98 1.40 10.27
N PHE A 158 -5.20 0.33 10.08
CA PHE A 158 -5.51 -0.76 9.15
C PHE A 158 -6.32 -1.89 9.77
N PHE A 159 -6.55 -1.85 11.07
CA PHE A 159 -7.37 -2.83 11.79
C PHE A 159 -8.76 -2.30 12.08
N GLY A 160 -9.77 -3.16 11.94
CA GLY A 160 -11.14 -2.87 12.38
C GLY A 160 -11.37 -3.25 13.84
N GLY A 161 -12.52 -2.84 14.39
CA GLY A 161 -12.92 -3.16 15.78
C GLY A 161 -12.36 -2.18 16.82
N GLU A 162 -12.68 -2.45 18.11
CA GLU A 162 -12.33 -1.58 19.24
C GLU A 162 -10.91 -1.87 19.76
N GLN A 163 -10.50 -3.14 19.80
CA GLN A 163 -9.15 -3.54 20.21
C GLN A 163 -8.25 -3.69 18.99
N ARG A 164 -7.40 -2.71 18.76
CA ARG A 164 -6.50 -2.67 17.62
C ARG A 164 -5.06 -2.92 18.05
N PRO A 165 -4.35 -3.87 17.43
CA PRO A 165 -2.94 -4.08 17.73
C PRO A 165 -2.12 -2.84 17.33
N LYS A 166 -1.26 -2.37 18.24
CA LYS A 166 -0.48 -1.15 18.07
C LYS A 166 0.97 -1.37 17.63
N HIS A 167 1.39 -2.63 17.55
CA HIS A 167 2.77 -3.02 17.26
C HIS A 167 3.03 -3.34 15.79
N PHE A 168 2.06 -3.09 14.89
CA PHE A 168 2.25 -3.21 13.44
C PHE A 168 2.52 -1.85 12.80
N TYR A 169 3.25 -1.86 11.69
CA TYR A 169 3.50 -0.67 10.90
C TYR A 169 3.81 -1.02 9.45
N ARG A 170 3.65 -0.05 8.55
CA ARG A 170 3.97 -0.18 7.14
C ARG A 170 5.23 0.59 6.78
N LEU A 171 6.14 -0.04 6.06
CA LEU A 171 7.32 0.56 5.45
C LEU A 171 7.12 0.64 3.94
N ALA A 172 6.94 1.85 3.40
CA ALA A 172 6.80 2.08 1.98
C ALA A 172 8.16 2.37 1.33
N TYR A 173 8.41 1.76 0.15
CA TYR A 173 9.63 1.97 -0.63
C TYR A 173 9.39 2.66 -1.99
N SER A 174 8.14 2.97 -2.32
CA SER A 174 7.77 3.52 -3.63
C SER A 174 8.38 4.88 -3.95
N SER A 175 8.65 5.73 -2.95
CA SER A 175 9.09 7.11 -3.14
C SER A 175 10.47 7.43 -2.54
N ILE A 176 11.10 6.49 -1.84
CA ILE A 176 12.43 6.70 -1.25
C ILE A 176 13.54 6.33 -2.24
N PRO A 177 14.61 7.14 -2.40
CA PRO A 177 15.79 6.74 -3.17
C PRO A 177 16.51 5.55 -2.53
N SER A 178 17.01 4.59 -3.34
CA SER A 178 17.65 3.35 -2.86
C SER A 178 18.79 3.62 -1.86
N ASN A 179 19.60 4.66 -2.10
CA ASN A 179 20.73 5.03 -1.25
C ASN A 179 20.35 5.58 0.15
N ARG A 180 19.06 5.83 0.42
CA ARG A 180 18.56 6.29 1.72
C ARG A 180 17.88 5.19 2.51
N ILE A 181 17.59 4.05 1.90
CA ILE A 181 16.82 2.96 2.51
C ILE A 181 17.57 2.37 3.71
N VAL A 182 18.83 1.96 3.52
CA VAL A 182 19.63 1.32 4.58
C VAL A 182 19.67 2.18 5.82
N LYS A 183 20.02 3.46 5.67
CA LYS A 183 20.09 4.39 6.81
C LYS A 183 18.73 4.59 7.48
N GLY A 184 17.65 4.64 6.71
CA GLY A 184 16.28 4.73 7.25
C GLY A 184 15.92 3.51 8.09
N ILE A 185 16.23 2.30 7.61
CA ILE A 185 15.95 1.04 8.33
C ILE A 185 16.79 0.92 9.60
N GLU A 186 18.07 1.33 9.58
CA GLU A 186 18.91 1.39 10.80
C GLU A 186 18.27 2.28 11.88
N LEU A 187 17.75 3.46 11.50
CA LEU A 187 17.08 4.37 12.45
C LEU A 187 15.79 3.75 12.99
N VAL A 188 15.00 3.07 12.15
CA VAL A 188 13.81 2.33 12.59
C VAL A 188 14.20 1.27 13.63
N ALA A 189 15.22 0.46 13.35
CA ALA A 189 15.68 -0.59 14.26
C ALA A 189 16.20 -0.03 15.60
N GLN A 190 16.94 1.07 15.57
CA GLN A 190 17.42 1.75 16.78
C GLN A 190 16.25 2.28 17.62
N ALA A 191 15.27 2.91 16.99
CA ALA A 191 14.09 3.46 17.67
C ALA A 191 13.21 2.35 18.28
N ILE A 192 13.06 1.22 17.61
CA ILE A 192 12.32 0.04 18.13
C ILE A 192 13.05 -0.50 19.37
N ARG A 193 14.37 -0.73 19.30
CA ARG A 193 15.14 -1.20 20.46
C ARG A 193 15.07 -0.25 21.66
N ALA A 194 15.09 1.06 21.42
CA ALA A 194 14.94 2.06 22.48
C ALA A 194 13.53 2.03 23.10
N ALA A 195 12.50 1.91 22.28
CA ALA A 195 11.11 1.82 22.72
C ALA A 195 10.82 0.53 23.50
N GLU A 196 11.41 -0.60 23.09
CA GLU A 196 11.28 -1.89 23.77
C GLU A 196 11.81 -1.85 25.20
N VAL A 197 12.95 -1.19 25.43
CA VAL A 197 13.55 -1.01 26.76
C VAL A 197 12.75 -0.05 27.64
N SER A 198 12.11 0.95 27.03
CA SER A 198 11.36 2.01 27.72
C SER A 198 9.88 1.66 27.94
N GLY A 199 9.37 0.64 27.29
CA GLY A 199 7.98 0.22 27.35
C GLY A 199 7.62 -0.44 28.70
N PRO A 200 6.35 -0.39 29.14
CA PRO A 200 5.91 -1.11 30.33
C PRO A 200 6.13 -2.61 30.14
N THR A 201 6.80 -3.24 31.11
CA THR A 201 7.01 -4.70 31.15
C THR A 201 5.65 -5.41 30.97
N PRO A 202 5.54 -6.41 30.07
CA PRO A 202 4.29 -7.16 29.93
C PRO A 202 3.92 -7.71 31.29
N LYS A 203 2.69 -7.46 31.75
CA LYS A 203 2.17 -8.10 32.98
C LYS A 203 2.20 -9.60 32.73
N GLY A 204 3.14 -10.26 33.36
CA GLY A 204 3.26 -11.70 33.34
C GLY A 204 1.91 -12.32 33.69
N ASP A 205 1.54 -13.36 32.96
CA ASP A 205 0.42 -14.23 33.29
C ASP A 205 0.51 -14.62 34.74
N LEU A 206 -0.44 -14.13 35.52
CA LEU A 206 -0.67 -14.65 36.89
C LEU A 206 -1.04 -16.11 36.72
N ALA A 207 -0.10 -16.99 37.04
CA ALA A 207 -0.33 -18.40 37.21
C ALA A 207 -1.55 -18.57 38.11
N LEU A 208 -2.58 -19.17 37.56
CA LEU A 208 -3.68 -19.73 38.35
C LEU A 208 -3.06 -20.83 39.22
N SER A 209 -2.76 -20.50 40.47
CA SER A 209 -2.51 -21.50 41.51
C SER A 209 -3.82 -22.17 41.85
N GLU A 210 -3.88 -23.46 41.60
CA GLU A 210 -4.88 -24.37 42.09
C GLU A 210 -5.07 -24.25 43.62
N SER A 211 -6.33 -24.20 44.05
CA SER A 211 -6.79 -24.67 45.35
C SER A 211 -8.22 -25.16 45.20
#